data_237cee89493c45486ca917a56bc30e9d
#
_entry.id   237cee89493c45486ca917a56bc30e9d
#
_cell.length_a   1.000
_cell.length_b   1.000
_cell.length_c   1.000
_cell.angle_alpha   90.00
_cell.angle_beta   90.00
_cell.angle_gamma   90.00
#
_symmetry.space_group_name_H-M   'P 1'
#
loop_
_entity.id
_entity.type
_entity.pdbx_description
1 polymer ?
#
loop_
_entity_poly.entity_id
_entity_poly.type
_entity_poly.pdbx_seq_one_letter_code
_entity_poly.pdbx_strand_id
1 'polypeptide(L)' 'MTNGRERGSDRQMAESQLSELQNMRVLLEEARGMSRNLAYHRRARLEARLGDALDEVDRQIVELRADRGSWRSSTHFGG' A
#
# COMPACT_ATOMS: atom_id res chain seq x y z
N MET A 1 -12.45 9.36 27.59
CA MET A 1 -11.01 9.45 27.60
C MET A 1 -10.36 8.67 26.49
N THR A 2 -10.60 7.37 26.44
CA THR A 2 -10.02 6.53 25.42
C THR A 2 -10.61 6.82 24.04
N ASN A 3 -11.85 7.22 23.97
CA ASN A 3 -12.53 7.43 22.70
C ASN A 3 -11.84 8.49 21.83
N GLY A 4 -11.45 9.60 22.45
CA GLY A 4 -10.76 10.65 21.73
C GLY A 4 -9.43 10.16 21.18
N ARG A 5 -8.72 9.39 21.99
CA ARG A 5 -7.45 8.83 21.56
C ARG A 5 -7.62 7.86 20.43
N GLU A 6 -8.67 7.05 20.52
CA GLU A 6 -8.92 6.05 19.50
C GLU A 6 -9.14 6.69 18.15
N ARG A 7 -9.87 7.78 18.11
CA ARG A 7 -10.08 8.47 16.84
C ARG A 7 -8.79 9.01 16.29
N GLY A 8 -7.99 9.65 17.14
CA GLY A 8 -6.69 10.14 16.73
C GLY A 8 -5.79 9.00 16.29
N SER A 9 -5.83 7.89 17.04
CA SER A 9 -5.02 6.73 16.72
C SER A 9 -5.41 6.13 15.37
N ASP A 10 -6.70 6.06 15.07
CA ASP A 10 -7.15 5.51 13.81
C ASP A 10 -6.62 6.32 12.64
N ARG A 11 -6.70 7.64 12.74
CA ARG A 11 -6.22 8.51 11.68
C ARG A 11 -4.71 8.39 11.53
N GLN A 12 -4.00 8.41 12.65
CA GLN A 12 -2.56 8.27 12.64
C GLN A 12 -2.14 6.90 12.12
N MET A 13 -2.89 5.88 12.50
CA MET A 13 -2.60 4.54 12.04
C MET A 13 -2.76 4.45 10.53
N ALA A 14 -3.80 5.04 9.97
CA ALA A 14 -4.01 5.03 8.55
C ALA A 14 -2.88 5.74 7.82
N GLU A 15 -2.42 6.87 8.35
CA GLU A 15 -1.31 7.60 7.75
C GLU A 15 -0.01 6.83 7.88
N SER A 16 0.20 6.17 9.03
CA SER A 16 1.37 5.33 9.21
C SER A 16 1.37 4.16 8.25
N GLN A 17 0.22 3.55 8.07
CA GLN A 17 0.10 2.43 7.15
C GLN A 17 0.36 2.87 5.71
N LEU A 18 -0.14 4.03 5.34
CA LEU A 18 0.09 4.57 4.02
C LEU A 18 1.59 4.81 3.79
N SER A 19 2.25 5.39 4.79
CA SER A 19 3.69 5.62 4.73
C SER A 19 4.45 4.32 4.60
N GLU A 20 4.05 3.31 5.39
CA GLU A 20 4.69 2.00 5.32
C GLU A 20 4.52 1.37 3.95
N LEU A 21 3.32 1.45 3.40
CA LEU A 21 3.07 0.89 2.09
C LEU A 21 3.92 1.58 1.02
N GLN A 22 4.05 2.90 1.12
CA GLN A 22 4.89 3.64 0.19
C GLN A 22 6.36 3.23 0.32
N ASN A 23 6.82 3.03 1.54
CA ASN A 23 8.18 2.56 1.78
C ASN A 23 8.37 1.14 1.23
N MET A 24 7.39 0.29 1.46
CA MET A 24 7.45 -1.08 0.94
C MET A 24 7.50 -1.08 -0.57
N ARG A 25 6.76 -0.17 -1.19
CA ARG A 25 6.77 -0.06 -2.64
C ARG A 25 8.17 0.25 -3.16
N VAL A 26 8.85 1.18 -2.51
CA VAL A 26 10.22 1.53 -2.90
C VAL A 26 11.13 0.32 -2.74
N LEU A 27 11.03 -0.38 -1.61
CA LEU A 27 11.87 -1.54 -1.36
C LEU A 27 11.59 -2.67 -2.35
N LEU A 28 10.34 -2.87 -2.71
CA LEU A 28 9.98 -3.88 -3.70
C LEU A 28 10.52 -3.52 -5.08
N GLU A 29 10.48 -2.24 -5.44
CA GLU A 29 11.07 -1.79 -6.67
C GLU A 29 12.59 -2.03 -6.70
N GLU A 30 13.24 -1.76 -5.58
CA GLU A 30 14.67 -2.01 -5.45
C GLU A 30 14.97 -3.50 -5.56
N ALA A 31 14.18 -4.33 -4.87
CA ALA A 31 14.35 -5.77 -4.94
C ALA A 31 14.17 -6.26 -6.36
N ARG A 32 13.19 -5.72 -7.06
CA ARG A 32 12.94 -6.10 -8.45
C ARG A 32 14.15 -5.76 -9.32
N GLY A 33 14.72 -4.59 -9.11
CA GLY A 33 15.94 -4.20 -9.83
C GLY A 33 17.10 -5.15 -9.54
N MET A 34 17.24 -5.53 -8.27
CA MET A 34 18.31 -6.43 -7.87
C MET A 34 18.15 -7.83 -8.46
N SER A 35 16.93 -8.26 -8.70
CA SER A 35 16.67 -9.59 -9.24
C SER A 35 17.25 -9.75 -10.63
N ARG A 36 17.55 -8.66 -11.31
CA ARG A 36 18.15 -8.71 -12.65
C ARG A 36 19.55 -9.32 -12.62
N ASN A 37 20.18 -9.36 -11.45
CA ASN A 37 21.50 -9.96 -11.32
C ASN A 37 21.46 -11.48 -11.22
N LEU A 38 20.28 -12.06 -11.17
CA LEU A 38 20.10 -13.49 -11.02
C LEU A 38 19.97 -14.14 -12.40
N ALA A 39 20.17 -15.47 -12.41
CA ALA A 39 19.96 -16.24 -13.62
C ALA A 39 18.52 -16.07 -14.12
N TYR A 40 18.32 -16.18 -15.41
CA TYR A 40 17.06 -15.87 -16.06
C TYR A 40 15.85 -16.52 -15.40
N HIS A 41 15.93 -17.82 -15.15
CA HIS A 41 14.76 -18.53 -14.60
C HIS A 41 14.42 -18.08 -13.19
N ARG A 42 15.45 -17.76 -12.39
CA ARG A 42 15.23 -17.27 -11.03
C ARG A 42 14.69 -15.83 -11.05
N ARG A 43 15.25 -15.04 -11.94
CA ARG A 43 14.80 -13.67 -12.11
C ARG A 43 13.34 -13.62 -12.53
N ALA A 44 12.96 -14.43 -13.51
CA ALA A 44 11.60 -14.42 -14.02
C ALA A 44 10.59 -14.75 -12.91
N ARG A 45 10.91 -15.74 -12.09
CA ARG A 45 10.02 -16.12 -11.00
C ARG A 45 9.90 -15.02 -9.95
N LEU A 46 11.03 -14.42 -9.60
CA LEU A 46 11.01 -13.35 -8.60
C LEU A 46 10.33 -12.10 -9.14
N GLU A 47 10.58 -11.75 -10.39
CA GLU A 47 9.93 -10.58 -10.97
C GLU A 47 8.41 -10.74 -10.98
N ALA A 48 7.93 -11.93 -11.27
CA ALA A 48 6.49 -12.19 -11.23
C ALA A 48 5.93 -11.96 -9.83
N ARG A 49 6.62 -12.51 -8.81
CA ARG A 49 6.15 -12.37 -7.43
C ARG A 49 6.27 -10.95 -6.94
N LEU A 50 7.36 -10.29 -7.27
CA LEU A 50 7.54 -8.90 -6.86
C LEU A 50 6.55 -8.00 -7.57
N GLY A 51 6.25 -8.29 -8.83
CA GLY A 51 5.21 -7.55 -9.54
C GLY A 51 3.86 -7.71 -8.90
N ASP A 52 3.51 -8.94 -8.49
CA ASP A 52 2.25 -9.17 -7.78
C ASP A 52 2.22 -8.42 -6.46
N ALA A 53 3.35 -8.42 -5.74
CA ALA A 53 3.42 -7.70 -4.47
C ALA A 53 3.28 -6.20 -4.69
N LEU A 54 3.91 -5.66 -5.73
CA LEU A 54 3.78 -4.24 -6.06
C LEU A 54 2.33 -3.88 -6.39
N ASP A 55 1.66 -4.73 -7.17
CA ASP A 55 0.25 -4.51 -7.49
C ASP A 55 -0.59 -4.49 -6.24
N GLU A 56 -0.32 -5.41 -5.31
CA GLU A 56 -1.07 -5.47 -4.06
C GLU A 56 -0.82 -4.24 -3.20
N VAL A 57 0.45 -3.80 -3.13
CA VAL A 57 0.78 -2.59 -2.37
C VAL A 57 0.06 -1.39 -2.97
N ASP A 58 0.10 -1.25 -4.29
CA ASP A 58 -0.59 -0.14 -4.95
C ASP A 58 -2.08 -0.18 -4.68
N ARG A 59 -2.67 -1.38 -4.71
CA ARG A 59 -4.10 -1.54 -4.42
C ARG A 59 -4.42 -1.07 -3.01
N GLN A 60 -3.61 -1.46 -2.04
CA GLN A 60 -3.85 -1.06 -0.65
C GLN A 60 -3.65 0.44 -0.46
N ILE A 61 -2.69 1.03 -1.17
CA ILE A 61 -2.52 2.48 -1.11
C ILE A 61 -3.78 3.17 -1.60
N VAL A 62 -4.33 2.71 -2.71
CA VAL A 62 -5.57 3.28 -3.25
C VAL A 62 -6.71 3.09 -2.26
N GLU A 63 -6.80 1.90 -1.66
CA GLU A 63 -7.87 1.62 -0.69
C GLU A 63 -7.77 2.53 0.52
N LEU A 64 -6.56 2.73 1.04
CA LEU A 64 -6.39 3.60 2.20
C LEU A 64 -6.76 5.04 1.86
N ARG A 65 -6.39 5.50 0.70
CA ARG A 65 -6.75 6.85 0.27
C ARG A 65 -8.25 6.98 0.08
N ALA A 66 -8.88 5.96 -0.46
CA ALA A 66 -10.32 5.95 -0.64
C ALA A 66 -11.03 5.95 0.71
N ASP A 67 -10.50 5.18 1.67
CA ASP A 67 -11.07 5.14 3.01
C ASP A 67 -11.03 6.50 3.68
N ARG A 68 -9.94 7.24 3.47
CA ARG A 68 -9.82 8.57 4.07
C ARG A 68 -10.86 9.52 3.51
N GLY A 69 -11.26 9.33 2.26
CA GLY A 69 -12.28 10.15 1.64
C GLY A 69 -13.61 9.46 1.50
N SER A 70 -13.76 8.28 2.08
CA SER A 70 -14.93 7.44 1.82
C SER A 70 -16.23 8.11 2.23
N TRP A 71 -16.23 8.88 3.32
CA TRP A 71 -17.45 9.54 3.74
C TRP A 71 -17.93 10.52 2.68
N ARG A 72 -17.01 11.21 2.03
CA ARG A 72 -17.39 12.12 0.94
C ARG A 72 -17.93 11.33 -0.25
N SER A 73 -17.22 10.28 -0.60
CA SER A 73 -17.61 9.46 -1.73
C SER A 73 -18.98 8.87 -1.51
N SER A 74 -19.22 8.36 -0.31
CA SER A 74 -20.51 7.77 0.03
C SER A 74 -21.62 8.79 -0.11
N THR A 75 -21.39 9.99 0.43
CA THR A 75 -22.37 11.06 0.34
C THR A 75 -22.64 11.41 -1.11
N HIS A 76 -21.60 11.46 -1.89
CA HIS A 76 -21.70 11.82 -3.28
C HIS A 76 -22.52 10.80 -4.05
N PHE A 77 -22.25 9.54 -3.81
CA PHE A 77 -22.99 8.48 -4.46
C PHE A 77 -24.43 8.41 -3.99
N GLY A 78 -24.61 8.68 -2.71
CA GLY A 78 -25.95 8.67 -2.15
C GLY A 78 -26.82 9.72 -2.78
N GLY A 79 -26.19 10.75 -3.28
CA GLY A 79 -26.90 11.77 -4.03
C GLY A 79 -27.02 11.39 -5.48
#